data_894d92737a2bee200c24c514dd8702d4
#
_entry.id   894d92737a2bee200c24c514dd8702d4
#
_cell.length_a   1.000
_cell.length_b   1.000
_cell.length_c   1.000
_cell.angle_alpha   90.00
_cell.angle_beta   90.00
_cell.angle_gamma   90.00
#
_symmetry.space_group_name_H-M   'P 1'
#
loop_
_entity.id
_entity.type
_entity.pdbx_description
1 polymer ?
#
loop_
_entity_poly.entity_id
_entity_poly.type
_entity_poly.pdbx_seq_one_letter_code
_entity_poly.pdbx_strand_id
1 'polypeptide(L)'
;YNTQLLNGYAIIETQTGRIIRTLLNGEFDMISFRTEIQQGEDGARSLMPSRCSTATTFRFMGNRISAFFDAIYHNPLSLPNSLEKVTSRELMDSIRPIPLSESDKMIYDAYDSRLRQDSLGSDSTLQRKNRNGLWNAIGDNLVTPIKAESEDVYLKISPLINPLYLSYSHSRGLRYKMKLRSQYAFSRHRYLTFNPTVGYNFKQKQLYFTAPLRMTYNPKRNGYAEVIVGNGNRISNASVMNAINKAHQDTIDFDHTNMDKFKDTHLQVFNNIMLFDWIDIETGFIFHRRSAIDKALMDSYGMPIDYRSFAPMIGVKLLPWLDKGPMLSIDFERGIKDVADSDMDYELWEIDASWKHKMPGLRLLNLRAGCGFYTNKENLFVDFANFRDENL
;
A
#
# COMPACT_ATOMS: atom_id res chain seq x y z
N TYR A 1 22.54 5.84 5.08
CA TYR A 1 23.06 4.48 5.29
C TYR A 1 22.07 3.52 4.66
N ASN A 2 22.53 2.76 3.67
CA ASN A 2 21.72 1.72 3.05
C ASN A 2 21.85 0.45 3.90
N THR A 3 20.78 0.02 4.53
CA THR A 3 20.70 -1.18 5.36
C THR A 3 20.56 -2.47 4.53
N GLN A 4 20.60 -2.35 3.21
CA GLN A 4 20.48 -3.47 2.29
C GLN A 4 21.87 -3.98 1.93
N LEU A 5 22.27 -5.09 2.54
CA LEU A 5 23.50 -5.79 2.21
C LEU A 5 23.17 -7.02 1.35
N LEU A 6 23.74 -7.09 0.17
CA LEU A 6 23.67 -8.25 -0.70
C LEU A 6 25.09 -8.66 -1.08
N ASN A 7 25.45 -9.91 -0.81
CA ASN A 7 26.70 -10.51 -1.25
C ASN A 7 26.44 -11.93 -1.78
N GLY A 8 27.38 -12.45 -2.56
CA GLY A 8 27.23 -13.77 -3.10
C GLY A 8 28.32 -14.09 -4.12
N TYR A 9 28.18 -15.25 -4.72
CA TYR A 9 29.04 -15.67 -5.82
C TYR A 9 28.24 -16.47 -6.85
N ALA A 10 28.76 -16.48 -8.07
CA ALA A 10 28.26 -17.31 -9.15
C ALA A 10 29.36 -18.25 -9.66
N ILE A 11 29.00 -19.51 -9.91
CA ILE A 11 29.87 -20.49 -10.57
C ILE A 11 29.55 -20.44 -12.05
N ILE A 12 30.56 -20.13 -12.85
CA ILE A 12 30.46 -19.96 -14.30
C ILE A 12 31.27 -21.03 -14.98
N GLU A 13 30.71 -21.69 -15.96
CA GLU A 13 31.41 -22.62 -16.83
C GLU A 13 32.35 -21.84 -17.75
N THR A 14 33.64 -22.13 -17.71
CA THR A 14 34.66 -21.34 -18.40
C THR A 14 34.59 -21.45 -19.93
N GLN A 15 34.09 -22.56 -20.47
CA GLN A 15 33.99 -22.76 -21.91
C GLN A 15 32.83 -22.03 -22.55
N THR A 16 31.71 -21.96 -21.87
CA THR A 16 30.46 -21.40 -22.43
C THR A 16 30.09 -20.05 -21.84
N GLY A 17 30.69 -19.63 -20.73
CA GLY A 17 30.32 -18.44 -19.97
C GLY A 17 28.98 -18.59 -19.22
N ARG A 18 28.44 -19.81 -19.14
CA ARG A 18 27.15 -20.10 -18.52
C ARG A 18 27.26 -20.11 -17.01
N ILE A 19 26.29 -19.47 -16.34
CA ILE A 19 26.15 -19.57 -14.90
C ILE A 19 25.49 -20.91 -14.57
N ILE A 20 26.16 -21.73 -13.75
CA ILE A 20 25.65 -23.03 -13.31
C ILE A 20 24.92 -22.93 -11.98
N ARG A 21 25.45 -22.14 -11.06
CA ARG A 21 24.92 -21.98 -9.72
C ARG A 21 25.22 -20.59 -9.21
N THR A 22 24.24 -20.00 -8.53
CA THR A 22 24.41 -18.69 -7.86
C THR A 22 24.02 -18.84 -6.39
N LEU A 23 24.83 -18.31 -5.51
CA LEU A 23 24.52 -18.17 -4.09
C LEU A 23 24.45 -16.69 -3.74
N LEU A 24 23.34 -16.27 -3.18
CA LEU A 24 23.10 -14.92 -2.71
C LEU A 24 22.78 -14.93 -1.22
N ASN A 25 23.47 -14.11 -0.46
CA ASN A 25 23.13 -13.82 0.93
C ASN A 25 22.73 -12.35 1.00
N GLY A 26 21.61 -12.08 1.62
CA GLY A 26 21.11 -10.73 1.77
C GLY A 26 20.61 -10.46 3.18
N GLU A 27 20.67 -9.19 3.54
CA GLU A 27 20.10 -8.69 4.77
C GLU A 27 19.29 -7.43 4.45
N PHE A 28 18.05 -7.41 4.89
CA PHE A 28 17.14 -6.30 4.73
C PHE A 28 16.38 -6.08 6.04
N ASP A 29 16.68 -5.00 6.73
CA ASP A 29 16.17 -4.69 8.07
C ASP A 29 16.37 -5.87 9.06
N MET A 30 15.28 -6.52 9.44
CA MET A 30 15.26 -7.63 10.40
C MET A 30 15.28 -9.01 9.72
N ILE A 31 15.33 -9.04 8.40
CA ILE A 31 15.26 -10.27 7.60
C ILE A 31 16.65 -10.55 7.02
N SER A 32 17.22 -11.68 7.36
CA SER A 32 18.36 -12.23 6.64
C SER A 32 17.91 -13.40 5.77
N PHE A 33 18.45 -13.49 4.56
CA PHE A 33 18.11 -14.57 3.64
C PHE A 33 19.36 -15.11 2.93
N ARG A 34 19.26 -16.38 2.58
CA ARG A 34 20.23 -17.07 1.72
C ARG A 34 19.47 -17.77 0.62
N THR A 35 19.76 -17.40 -0.62
CA THR A 35 19.12 -17.98 -1.80
C THR A 35 20.18 -18.67 -2.64
N GLU A 36 19.92 -19.93 -2.96
CA GLU A 36 20.73 -20.74 -3.88
C GLU A 36 19.90 -21.01 -5.13
N ILE A 37 20.46 -20.67 -6.29
CA ILE A 37 19.82 -20.83 -7.59
C ILE A 37 20.69 -21.77 -8.41
N GLN A 38 20.11 -22.89 -8.85
CA GLN A 38 20.73 -23.84 -9.77
C GLN A 38 20.08 -23.67 -11.15
N GLN A 39 20.88 -23.52 -12.18
CA GLN A 39 20.41 -23.45 -13.55
C GLN A 39 20.18 -24.87 -14.10
N GLY A 40 19.21 -24.98 -15.01
CA GLY A 40 18.89 -26.27 -15.63
C GLY A 40 19.99 -26.78 -16.55
N GLU A 41 20.01 -28.09 -16.79
CA GLU A 41 21.01 -28.76 -17.61
C GLU A 41 20.78 -28.59 -19.12
N ASP A 42 19.63 -28.06 -19.53
CA ASP A 42 19.20 -27.95 -20.93
C ASP A 42 19.96 -26.89 -21.73
N GLY A 43 21.27 -27.06 -21.84
CA GLY A 43 22.12 -26.31 -22.74
C GLY A 43 22.27 -24.81 -22.42
N ALA A 44 23.11 -24.14 -23.18
CA ALA A 44 23.53 -22.75 -22.98
C ALA A 44 22.41 -21.70 -23.16
N ARG A 45 21.18 -22.08 -23.50
CA ARG A 45 20.05 -21.19 -23.76
C ARG A 45 18.96 -21.21 -22.67
N SER A 46 19.06 -22.07 -21.67
CA SER A 46 18.10 -22.09 -20.56
C SER A 46 18.36 -20.91 -19.64
N LEU A 47 17.51 -19.90 -19.67
CA LEU A 47 17.52 -18.75 -18.77
C LEU A 47 16.73 -19.02 -17.48
N MET A 48 16.05 -20.17 -17.41
CA MET A 48 15.22 -20.53 -16.26
C MET A 48 16.01 -21.41 -15.30
N PRO A 49 15.94 -21.14 -14.00
CA PRO A 49 16.55 -22.02 -13.01
C PRO A 49 15.82 -23.37 -12.98
N SER A 50 16.56 -24.45 -12.66
CA SER A 50 15.98 -25.76 -12.38
C SER A 50 15.49 -25.84 -10.92
N ARG A 51 16.20 -25.19 -10.03
CA ARG A 51 15.86 -25.14 -8.60
C ARG A 51 16.26 -23.81 -8.00
N CYS A 52 15.40 -23.29 -7.12
CA CYS A 52 15.68 -22.13 -6.29
C CYS A 52 15.33 -22.47 -4.83
N SER A 53 16.33 -22.47 -3.95
CA SER A 53 16.18 -22.75 -2.52
C SER A 53 16.46 -21.48 -1.74
N THR A 54 15.53 -21.05 -0.90
CA THR A 54 15.69 -19.85 -0.09
C THR A 54 15.43 -20.17 1.38
N ALA A 55 16.42 -19.86 2.23
CA ALA A 55 16.30 -19.88 3.68
C ALA A 55 16.24 -18.45 4.18
N THR A 56 15.22 -18.10 4.95
CA THR A 56 15.05 -16.77 5.54
C THR A 56 15.00 -16.86 7.05
N THR A 57 15.53 -15.86 7.73
CA THR A 57 15.44 -15.71 9.17
C THR A 57 14.99 -14.29 9.49
N PHE A 58 13.87 -14.18 10.17
CA PHE A 58 13.37 -12.94 10.72
C PHE A 58 13.63 -12.88 12.21
N ARG A 59 14.20 -11.77 12.70
CA ARG A 59 14.50 -11.54 14.11
C ARG A 59 13.80 -10.28 14.60
N PHE A 60 12.95 -10.41 15.61
CA PHE A 60 12.23 -9.27 16.20
C PHE A 60 11.96 -9.48 17.67
N MET A 61 12.34 -8.52 18.51
CA MET A 61 12.11 -8.53 19.97
C MET A 61 12.49 -9.84 20.67
N GLY A 62 13.64 -10.42 20.32
CA GLY A 62 14.11 -11.70 20.88
C GLY A 62 13.51 -12.95 20.26
N ASN A 63 12.49 -12.82 19.41
CA ASN A 63 11.93 -13.93 18.65
C ASN A 63 12.68 -14.14 17.34
N ARG A 64 12.84 -15.40 16.97
CA ARG A 64 13.45 -15.82 15.71
C ARG A 64 12.47 -16.70 14.95
N ILE A 65 12.11 -16.28 13.75
CA ILE A 65 11.28 -17.06 12.82
C ILE A 65 12.16 -17.45 11.64
N SER A 66 12.25 -18.73 11.36
CA SER A 66 12.97 -19.25 10.18
C SER A 66 11.95 -19.85 9.22
N ALA A 67 12.09 -19.52 7.94
CA ALA A 67 11.30 -20.09 6.87
C ALA A 67 12.22 -20.64 5.78
N PHE A 68 11.82 -21.74 5.20
CA PHE A 68 12.52 -22.41 4.12
C PHE A 68 11.57 -22.58 2.93
N PHE A 69 12.06 -22.27 1.76
CA PHE A 69 11.27 -22.32 0.53
C PHE A 69 12.10 -22.95 -0.59
N ASP A 70 11.55 -23.97 -1.24
CA ASP A 70 12.13 -24.62 -2.43
C ASP A 70 11.16 -24.47 -3.60
N ALA A 71 11.65 -23.97 -4.74
CA ALA A 71 10.96 -23.97 -6.01
C ALA A 71 11.73 -24.84 -7.01
N ILE A 72 11.03 -25.79 -7.62
CA ILE A 72 11.57 -26.66 -8.67
C ILE A 72 10.82 -26.34 -9.95
N TYR A 73 11.57 -26.06 -11.00
CA TYR A 73 11.07 -25.68 -12.30
C TYR A 73 11.28 -26.82 -13.30
N HIS A 74 10.49 -26.86 -14.35
CA HIS A 74 10.59 -27.83 -15.43
C HIS A 74 10.42 -29.31 -15.04
N ASN A 75 9.85 -29.57 -13.86
CA ASN A 75 9.46 -30.94 -13.53
C ASN A 75 8.14 -31.26 -14.23
N PRO A 76 8.08 -32.24 -15.15
CA PRO A 76 6.84 -32.61 -15.82
C PRO A 76 5.90 -33.27 -14.78
N LEU A 77 4.99 -32.49 -14.24
CA LEU A 77 3.91 -32.98 -13.40
C LEU A 77 2.82 -33.55 -14.32
N SER A 78 2.59 -34.86 -14.26
CA SER A 78 1.38 -35.45 -14.82
C SER A 78 0.20 -35.12 -13.91
N LEU A 79 -0.45 -33.98 -14.18
CA LEU A 79 -1.68 -33.60 -13.49
C LEU A 79 -2.84 -34.43 -14.06
N PRO A 80 -3.75 -34.94 -13.22
CA PRO A 80 -4.98 -35.57 -13.70
C PRO A 80 -5.82 -34.59 -14.49
N ASN A 81 -6.46 -35.05 -15.57
CA ASN A 81 -7.24 -34.22 -16.50
C ASN A 81 -8.47 -33.53 -15.90
N SER A 82 -8.86 -33.88 -14.68
CA SER A 82 -9.93 -33.21 -13.93
C SER A 82 -9.30 -32.52 -12.71
N LEU A 83 -9.06 -31.21 -12.82
CA LEU A 83 -8.74 -30.33 -11.71
C LEU A 83 -10.03 -30.04 -10.91
N GLU A 84 -10.64 -31.03 -10.31
CA GLU A 84 -11.41 -30.81 -9.09
C GLU A 84 -10.44 -30.28 -8.05
N LYS A 85 -10.90 -29.35 -7.21
CA LYS A 85 -10.11 -28.80 -6.09
C LYS A 85 -9.70 -29.95 -5.14
N VAL A 86 -8.68 -30.70 -5.53
CA VAL A 86 -8.17 -31.79 -4.74
C VAL A 86 -7.25 -31.17 -3.69
N THR A 87 -7.77 -31.02 -2.50
CA THR A 87 -7.03 -30.55 -1.33
C THR A 87 -6.50 -31.71 -0.50
N SER A 88 -6.47 -32.95 -1.04
CA SER A 88 -6.01 -34.09 -0.28
C SER A 88 -4.48 -34.05 -0.13
N ARG A 89 -3.99 -34.19 1.10
CA ARG A 89 -2.58 -34.28 1.45
C ARG A 89 -1.88 -35.41 0.70
N GLU A 90 -2.55 -36.54 0.56
CA GLU A 90 -2.02 -37.73 -0.14
C GLU A 90 -1.66 -37.43 -1.58
N LEU A 91 -2.52 -36.68 -2.29
CA LEU A 91 -2.20 -36.26 -3.65
C LEU A 91 -1.04 -35.28 -3.68
N MET A 92 -1.00 -34.31 -2.78
CA MET A 92 0.09 -33.35 -2.71
C MET A 92 1.43 -34.05 -2.43
N ASP A 93 1.44 -35.05 -1.56
CA ASP A 93 2.65 -35.84 -1.27
C ASP A 93 3.07 -36.72 -2.46
N SER A 94 2.12 -37.21 -3.27
CA SER A 94 2.42 -38.01 -4.47
C SER A 94 3.02 -37.20 -5.63
N ILE A 95 2.65 -35.92 -5.76
CA ILE A 95 3.16 -35.03 -6.81
C ILE A 95 4.38 -34.22 -6.39
N ARG A 96 4.73 -34.26 -5.12
CA ARG A 96 5.82 -33.46 -4.55
C ARG A 96 7.18 -34.00 -5.04
N PRO A 97 7.99 -33.17 -5.72
CA PRO A 97 9.29 -33.65 -6.27
C PRO A 97 10.34 -33.91 -5.19
N ILE A 98 10.21 -33.28 -4.03
CA ILE A 98 11.04 -33.55 -2.85
C ILE A 98 10.13 -34.02 -1.71
N PRO A 99 10.32 -35.21 -1.16
CA PRO A 99 9.51 -35.68 -0.05
C PRO A 99 9.69 -34.80 1.19
N LEU A 100 8.66 -34.69 2.01
CA LEU A 100 8.74 -33.97 3.27
C LEU A 100 9.74 -34.63 4.21
N SER A 101 10.52 -33.81 4.93
CA SER A 101 11.35 -34.31 6.02
C SER A 101 10.45 -34.84 7.16
N GLU A 102 11.01 -35.71 8.01
CA GLU A 102 10.27 -36.24 9.16
C GLU A 102 9.80 -35.11 10.11
N SER A 103 10.62 -34.09 10.28
CA SER A 103 10.24 -32.88 11.07
C SER A 103 9.05 -32.14 10.47
N ASP A 104 9.00 -31.99 9.15
CA ASP A 104 7.89 -31.30 8.48
C ASP A 104 6.62 -32.14 8.53
N LYS A 105 6.72 -33.45 8.37
CA LYS A 105 5.58 -34.37 8.55
C LYS A 105 4.95 -34.22 9.94
N MET A 106 5.77 -34.19 10.99
CA MET A 106 5.30 -34.00 12.37
C MET A 106 4.55 -32.66 12.53
N ILE A 107 5.03 -31.59 11.90
CA ILE A 107 4.35 -30.27 11.96
C ILE A 107 2.99 -30.34 11.26
N TYR A 108 2.93 -30.95 10.08
CA TYR A 108 1.66 -31.12 9.36
C TYR A 108 0.68 -32.01 10.10
N ASP A 109 1.14 -33.10 10.71
CA ASP A 109 0.28 -34.01 11.51
C ASP A 109 -0.26 -33.32 12.76
N ALA A 110 0.55 -32.49 13.41
CA ALA A 110 0.11 -31.69 14.54
C ALA A 110 -0.95 -30.63 14.12
N TYR A 111 -0.77 -30.00 12.95
CA TYR A 111 -1.71 -29.05 12.40
C TYR A 111 -3.03 -29.70 12.02
N ASP A 112 -3.00 -30.82 11.30
CA ASP A 112 -4.20 -31.59 10.91
C ASP A 112 -4.97 -32.11 12.11
N SER A 113 -4.25 -32.53 13.18
CA SER A 113 -4.85 -32.97 14.43
C SER A 113 -5.60 -31.82 15.13
N ARG A 114 -5.05 -30.60 15.10
CA ARG A 114 -5.73 -29.41 15.62
C ARG A 114 -6.98 -29.07 14.82
N LEU A 115 -6.88 -29.07 13.47
CA LEU A 115 -8.04 -28.83 12.60
C LEU A 115 -9.17 -29.83 12.82
N ARG A 116 -8.83 -31.13 13.03
CA ARG A 116 -9.82 -32.18 13.36
C ARG A 116 -10.45 -31.95 14.73
N GLN A 117 -9.69 -31.54 15.73
CA GLN A 117 -10.20 -31.19 17.05
C GLN A 117 -11.13 -29.98 16.99
N ASP A 118 -10.78 -28.94 16.23
CA ASP A 118 -11.60 -27.75 16.05
C ASP A 118 -12.89 -28.05 15.27
N SER A 119 -12.85 -28.95 14.28
CA SER A 119 -14.04 -29.37 13.53
C SER A 119 -14.98 -30.29 14.33
N LEU A 120 -14.43 -31.14 15.20
CA LEU A 120 -15.23 -31.97 16.11
C LEU A 120 -15.78 -31.18 17.31
N GLY A 121 -15.14 -30.04 17.66
CA GLY A 121 -15.63 -29.14 18.72
C GLY A 121 -16.74 -28.19 18.28
N SER A 122 -17.01 -28.09 16.99
CA SER A 122 -18.02 -27.17 16.43
C SER A 122 -19.49 -27.66 16.60
N ASP A 123 -19.73 -28.95 16.87
CA ASP A 123 -21.07 -29.49 16.96
C ASP A 123 -21.64 -29.66 18.40
N SER A 124 -20.87 -29.31 19.39
CA SER A 124 -21.37 -29.45 20.77
C SER A 124 -20.75 -28.41 21.70
N THR A 125 -21.12 -27.15 21.60
CA THR A 125 -21.14 -26.26 22.78
C THR A 125 -21.61 -24.84 22.42
N LEU A 126 -22.90 -24.72 22.31
CA LEU A 126 -23.61 -23.46 22.62
C LEU A 126 -23.63 -23.18 24.13
N GLN A 127 -22.68 -23.66 24.91
CA GLN A 127 -22.60 -23.36 26.35
C GLN A 127 -21.20 -23.60 26.91
N ARG A 128 -20.32 -22.63 26.72
CA ARG A 128 -19.38 -22.18 27.77
C ARG A 128 -18.69 -20.93 27.31
N LYS A 129 -19.29 -19.79 27.64
CA LYS A 129 -18.64 -18.46 27.59
C LYS A 129 -17.49 -18.46 28.62
N ASN A 130 -16.38 -19.09 28.27
CA ASN A 130 -15.16 -19.01 29.07
C ASN A 130 -14.45 -17.72 28.72
N ARG A 131 -14.17 -16.87 29.72
CA ARG A 131 -13.35 -15.65 29.61
C ARG A 131 -11.98 -15.89 28.92
N ASN A 132 -11.52 -17.13 28.87
CA ASN A 132 -10.27 -17.54 28.21
C ASN A 132 -10.39 -17.64 26.68
N GLY A 133 -11.59 -17.85 26.12
CA GLY A 133 -11.81 -17.91 24.67
C GLY A 133 -11.57 -16.58 23.97
N LEU A 134 -11.81 -15.46 24.66
CA LEU A 134 -11.55 -14.11 24.14
C LEU A 134 -10.04 -13.85 24.00
N TRP A 135 -9.24 -14.31 24.97
CA TRP A 135 -7.78 -14.14 24.92
C TRP A 135 -7.11 -15.06 23.88
N ASN A 136 -7.63 -16.29 23.68
CA ASN A 136 -7.17 -17.18 22.63
C ASN A 136 -7.55 -16.63 21.24
N ALA A 137 -8.80 -16.17 21.06
CA ALA A 137 -9.22 -15.55 19.81
C ALA A 137 -8.44 -14.25 19.51
N ILE A 138 -8.13 -13.45 20.53
CA ILE A 138 -7.26 -12.27 20.38
C ILE A 138 -5.83 -12.72 20.05
N GLY A 139 -5.31 -13.75 20.73
CA GLY A 139 -3.94 -14.27 20.49
C GLY A 139 -3.75 -14.79 19.07
N ASP A 140 -4.68 -15.58 18.58
CA ASP A 140 -4.63 -16.15 17.23
C ASP A 140 -4.79 -15.07 16.14
N ASN A 141 -5.59 -14.05 16.39
CA ASN A 141 -5.81 -12.92 15.46
C ASN A 141 -4.81 -11.77 15.62
N LEU A 142 -3.94 -11.81 16.63
CA LEU A 142 -2.88 -10.81 16.81
C LEU A 142 -1.85 -10.86 15.67
N VAL A 143 -1.55 -12.04 15.15
CA VAL A 143 -0.50 -12.27 14.16
C VAL A 143 -1.06 -12.68 12.80
N THR A 144 -2.24 -13.30 12.76
CA THR A 144 -2.88 -13.73 11.51
C THR A 144 -3.98 -12.76 11.06
N PRO A 145 -4.11 -12.47 9.76
CA PRO A 145 -5.20 -11.64 9.27
C PRO A 145 -6.54 -12.39 9.39
N ILE A 146 -7.56 -11.70 9.88
CA ILE A 146 -8.93 -12.22 9.86
C ILE A 146 -9.45 -12.10 8.43
N LYS A 147 -9.89 -13.21 7.86
CA LYS A 147 -10.52 -13.27 6.54
C LYS A 147 -11.90 -13.85 6.66
N ALA A 148 -12.87 -13.20 6.05
CA ALA A 148 -14.21 -13.73 5.82
C ALA A 148 -14.50 -13.59 4.32
N GLU A 149 -14.84 -14.68 3.67
CA GLU A 149 -15.11 -14.75 2.25
C GLU A 149 -16.42 -15.51 2.03
N SER A 150 -17.31 -14.90 1.26
CA SER A 150 -18.59 -15.45 0.81
C SER A 150 -18.71 -15.14 -0.67
N GLU A 151 -19.73 -15.65 -1.37
CA GLU A 151 -19.93 -15.41 -2.80
C GLU A 151 -19.94 -13.93 -3.17
N ASP A 152 -20.53 -13.07 -2.33
CA ASP A 152 -20.68 -11.64 -2.59
C ASP A 152 -19.81 -10.75 -1.69
N VAL A 153 -19.23 -11.28 -0.63
CA VAL A 153 -18.54 -10.51 0.41
C VAL A 153 -17.10 -10.99 0.59
N TYR A 154 -16.17 -10.06 0.49
CA TYR A 154 -14.80 -10.28 0.90
C TYR A 154 -14.43 -9.29 2.01
N LEU A 155 -13.96 -9.80 3.13
CA LEU A 155 -13.47 -9.00 4.26
C LEU A 155 -12.10 -9.53 4.70
N LYS A 156 -11.14 -8.63 4.81
CA LYS A 156 -9.80 -8.92 5.33
C LYS A 156 -9.36 -7.83 6.28
N ILE A 157 -9.21 -8.18 7.55
CA ILE A 157 -8.68 -7.29 8.59
C ILE A 157 -7.20 -7.63 8.78
N SER A 158 -6.34 -6.63 8.75
CA SER A 158 -4.92 -6.79 9.04
C SER A 158 -4.70 -7.29 10.47
N PRO A 159 -3.67 -8.12 10.73
CA PRO A 159 -3.35 -8.55 12.08
C PRO A 159 -3.12 -7.35 13.00
N LEU A 160 -3.55 -7.46 14.25
CA LEU A 160 -3.43 -6.38 15.25
C LEU A 160 -1.96 -6.09 15.59
N ILE A 161 -1.12 -7.11 15.62
CA ILE A 161 0.32 -6.97 15.84
C ILE A 161 1.05 -7.44 14.58
N ASN A 162 1.34 -6.49 13.70
CA ASN A 162 2.20 -6.74 12.54
C ASN A 162 3.37 -5.75 12.55
N PRO A 163 4.60 -6.23 12.74
CA PRO A 163 5.78 -5.37 12.74
C PRO A 163 5.95 -4.57 11.45
N LEU A 164 5.45 -5.07 10.31
CA LEU A 164 5.46 -4.37 9.02
C LEU A 164 4.57 -3.11 9.00
N TYR A 165 3.66 -2.97 9.96
CA TYR A 165 2.80 -1.78 10.09
C TYR A 165 3.33 -0.78 11.12
N LEU A 166 4.44 -1.09 11.78
CA LEU A 166 5.19 -0.16 12.59
C LEU A 166 6.17 0.59 11.68
N SER A 167 6.15 1.90 11.75
CA SER A 167 7.12 2.75 11.06
C SER A 167 7.60 3.83 12.02
N TYR A 168 8.85 4.22 11.88
CA TYR A 168 9.44 5.28 12.66
C TYR A 168 9.87 6.42 11.76
N SER A 169 9.57 7.65 12.15
CA SER A 169 10.14 8.84 11.53
C SER A 169 10.53 9.83 12.62
N HIS A 170 11.56 10.63 12.39
CA HIS A 170 12.04 11.59 13.38
C HIS A 170 10.96 12.59 13.80
N SER A 171 10.18 13.08 12.83
CA SER A 171 9.11 14.06 13.07
C SER A 171 7.88 13.48 13.75
N ARG A 172 7.46 12.25 13.42
CA ARG A 172 6.22 11.62 13.92
C ARG A 172 6.46 10.59 15.02
N GLY A 173 7.71 10.19 15.24
CA GLY A 173 8.07 9.10 16.16
C GLY A 173 7.61 7.74 15.64
N LEU A 174 7.35 6.84 16.57
CA LEU A 174 6.77 5.55 16.26
C LEU A 174 5.33 5.74 15.78
N ARG A 175 4.98 5.09 14.69
CA ARG A 175 3.64 5.10 14.10
C ARG A 175 3.19 3.67 13.85
N TYR A 176 1.99 3.37 14.29
CA TYR A 176 1.31 2.11 14.00
C TYR A 176 0.13 2.38 13.06
N LYS A 177 -0.10 1.51 12.07
CA LYS A 177 -1.27 1.60 11.21
C LYS A 177 -1.88 0.23 10.95
N MET A 178 -3.20 0.18 10.88
CA MET A 178 -3.99 -0.99 10.55
C MET A 178 -4.81 -0.73 9.30
N LYS A 179 -4.97 -1.75 8.46
CA LYS A 179 -5.76 -1.68 7.23
C LYS A 179 -6.88 -2.70 7.28
N LEU A 180 -8.06 -2.26 6.90
CA LEU A 180 -9.19 -3.12 6.57
C LEU A 180 -9.32 -3.15 5.05
N ARG A 181 -9.64 -4.31 4.49
CA ARG A 181 -10.05 -4.43 3.07
C ARG A 181 -11.39 -5.12 3.04
N SER A 182 -12.37 -4.47 2.46
CA SER A 182 -13.68 -5.06 2.27
C SER A 182 -14.18 -4.78 0.86
N GLN A 183 -14.87 -5.76 0.32
CA GLN A 183 -15.53 -5.66 -0.98
C GLN A 183 -16.88 -6.36 -0.88
N TYR A 184 -17.90 -5.70 -1.42
CA TYR A 184 -19.24 -6.25 -1.57
C TYR A 184 -19.64 -6.21 -3.04
N ALA A 185 -19.98 -7.34 -3.62
CA ALA A 185 -20.39 -7.47 -5.01
C ALA A 185 -21.93 -7.46 -5.11
N PHE A 186 -22.49 -6.41 -5.70
CA PHE A 186 -23.92 -6.35 -6.03
C PHE A 186 -24.26 -7.18 -7.26
N SER A 187 -23.28 -7.34 -8.16
CA SER A 187 -23.38 -8.14 -9.39
C SER A 187 -21.96 -8.36 -9.93
N ARG A 188 -21.85 -9.18 -11.01
CA ARG A 188 -20.54 -9.45 -11.68
C ARG A 188 -19.78 -8.18 -12.10
N HIS A 189 -20.48 -7.04 -12.26
CA HIS A 189 -19.91 -5.81 -12.80
C HIS A 189 -20.06 -4.60 -11.87
N ARG A 190 -20.68 -4.78 -10.71
CA ARG A 190 -20.90 -3.68 -9.75
C ARG A 190 -20.47 -4.12 -8.37
N TYR A 191 -19.54 -3.39 -7.78
CA TYR A 191 -19.04 -3.70 -6.46
C TYR A 191 -18.70 -2.44 -5.67
N LEU A 192 -18.83 -2.55 -4.38
CA LEU A 192 -18.46 -1.54 -3.40
C LEU A 192 -17.18 -1.99 -2.71
N THR A 193 -16.18 -1.14 -2.65
CA THR A 193 -14.95 -1.38 -1.89
C THR A 193 -14.84 -0.36 -0.77
N PHE A 194 -14.51 -0.83 0.42
CA PHE A 194 -14.25 0.02 1.57
C PHE A 194 -12.95 -0.43 2.24
N ASN A 195 -11.88 0.37 2.09
CA ASN A 195 -10.53 0.02 2.48
C ASN A 195 -9.94 1.04 3.48
N PRO A 196 -10.54 1.20 4.67
CA PRO A 196 -10.06 2.17 5.64
C PRO A 196 -8.69 1.79 6.19
N THR A 197 -7.92 2.82 6.45
CA THR A 197 -6.65 2.75 7.17
C THR A 197 -6.78 3.58 8.42
N VAL A 198 -6.49 3.00 9.56
CA VAL A 198 -6.48 3.68 10.86
C VAL A 198 -5.10 3.54 11.47
N GLY A 199 -4.57 4.58 12.04
CA GLY A 199 -3.27 4.53 12.68
C GLY A 199 -3.11 5.52 13.82
N TYR A 200 -2.04 5.35 14.58
CA TYR A 200 -1.72 6.16 15.74
C TYR A 200 -0.26 6.60 15.73
N ASN A 201 -0.03 7.89 15.88
CA ASN A 201 1.28 8.50 16.02
C ASN A 201 1.59 8.68 17.51
N PHE A 202 2.54 7.91 18.03
CA PHE A 202 2.83 7.91 19.47
C PHE A 202 3.45 9.21 19.95
N LYS A 203 4.38 9.81 19.21
CA LYS A 203 5.03 11.07 19.58
C LYS A 203 4.04 12.24 19.64
N GLN A 204 3.11 12.27 18.68
CA GLN A 204 2.11 13.34 18.55
C GLN A 204 0.82 13.04 19.31
N LYS A 205 0.68 11.84 19.91
CA LYS A 205 -0.53 11.35 20.58
C LYS A 205 -1.79 11.55 19.73
N GLN A 206 -1.68 11.25 18.42
CA GLN A 206 -2.72 11.54 17.45
C GLN A 206 -3.20 10.28 16.75
N LEU A 207 -4.52 10.10 16.74
CA LEU A 207 -5.20 9.14 15.87
C LEU A 207 -5.35 9.77 14.48
N TYR A 208 -5.00 9.03 13.44
CA TYR A 208 -5.26 9.39 12.05
C TYR A 208 -5.99 8.26 11.33
N PHE A 209 -6.81 8.62 10.37
CA PHE A 209 -7.50 7.65 9.55
C PHE A 209 -7.72 8.18 8.13
N THR A 210 -7.90 7.26 7.19
CA THR A 210 -8.36 7.51 5.83
C THR A 210 -9.33 6.40 5.47
N ALA A 211 -10.54 6.75 5.07
CA ALA A 211 -11.62 5.82 4.80
C ALA A 211 -12.17 6.03 3.38
N PRO A 212 -11.54 5.45 2.35
CA PRO A 212 -12.04 5.45 0.98
C PRO A 212 -13.18 4.46 0.82
N LEU A 213 -14.29 4.94 0.30
CA LEU A 213 -15.46 4.16 -0.10
C LEU A 213 -15.66 4.36 -1.60
N ARG A 214 -15.43 3.33 -2.40
CA ARG A 214 -15.54 3.37 -3.85
C ARG A 214 -16.63 2.42 -4.33
N MET A 215 -17.58 2.94 -5.08
CA MET A 215 -18.60 2.19 -5.79
C MET A 215 -18.25 2.14 -7.28
N THR A 216 -17.87 0.99 -7.78
CA THR A 216 -17.67 0.75 -9.20
C THR A 216 -19.00 0.36 -9.82
N TYR A 217 -19.53 1.20 -10.71
CA TYR A 217 -20.82 0.99 -11.35
C TYR A 217 -20.69 0.61 -12.83
N ASN A 218 -19.57 0.94 -13.48
CA ASN A 218 -19.31 0.60 -14.87
C ASN A 218 -17.82 0.30 -15.13
N PRO A 219 -17.34 -0.90 -14.80
CA PRO A 219 -15.92 -1.24 -14.94
C PRO A 219 -15.41 -1.22 -16.39
N LYS A 220 -16.29 -1.42 -17.38
CA LYS A 220 -15.90 -1.36 -18.80
C LYS A 220 -15.48 0.04 -19.23
N ARG A 221 -16.06 1.06 -18.61
CA ARG A 221 -15.76 2.48 -18.86
C ARG A 221 -15.09 3.16 -17.68
N ASN A 222 -14.36 2.40 -16.85
CA ASN A 222 -13.73 2.89 -15.66
C ASN A 222 -14.65 3.75 -14.77
N GLY A 223 -15.98 3.46 -14.78
CA GLY A 223 -16.99 4.23 -14.10
C GLY A 223 -17.04 3.88 -12.62
N TYR A 224 -16.70 4.84 -11.76
CA TYR A 224 -16.80 4.72 -10.30
C TYR A 224 -17.16 6.05 -9.64
N ALA A 225 -17.77 5.96 -8.48
CA ALA A 225 -17.92 7.06 -7.55
C ALA A 225 -17.12 6.74 -6.29
N GLU A 226 -16.38 7.69 -5.78
CA GLU A 226 -15.54 7.51 -4.60
C GLU A 226 -15.75 8.64 -3.60
N VAL A 227 -15.86 8.27 -2.33
CA VAL A 227 -15.90 9.20 -1.21
C VAL A 227 -14.73 8.85 -0.29
N ILE A 228 -13.89 9.83 -0.02
CA ILE A 228 -12.74 9.65 0.89
C ILE A 228 -12.93 10.61 2.06
N VAL A 229 -12.99 10.05 3.26
CA VAL A 229 -12.97 10.82 4.51
C VAL A 229 -11.68 10.51 5.23
N GLY A 230 -10.99 11.53 5.68
CA GLY A 230 -9.76 11.31 6.39
C GLY A 230 -9.36 12.46 7.31
N ASN A 231 -8.43 12.14 8.19
CA ASN A 231 -7.72 13.14 8.95
C ASN A 231 -6.23 12.79 9.05
N GLY A 232 -5.42 13.78 9.25
CA GLY A 232 -3.99 13.60 9.43
C GLY A 232 -3.29 14.93 9.66
N ASN A 233 -2.00 14.89 9.90
CA ASN A 233 -1.19 16.10 9.96
C ASN A 233 -0.60 16.37 8.60
N ARG A 234 -0.73 17.59 8.12
CA ARG A 234 -0.03 18.10 6.96
C ARG A 234 1.06 19.07 7.38
N ILE A 235 2.13 19.09 6.63
CA ILE A 235 3.19 20.09 6.75
C ILE A 235 2.82 21.22 5.80
N SER A 236 2.88 22.47 6.28
CA SER A 236 2.68 23.61 5.39
C SER A 236 3.86 23.74 4.42
N ASN A 237 3.61 24.43 3.33
CA ASN A 237 4.65 24.59 2.31
C ASN A 237 5.69 25.66 2.68
N ALA A 238 6.82 25.66 1.96
CA ALA A 238 7.90 26.61 2.15
C ALA A 238 7.48 28.09 1.97
N SER A 239 6.37 28.37 1.28
CA SER A 239 5.88 29.74 1.09
C SER A 239 5.33 30.33 2.39
N VAL A 240 4.63 29.55 3.19
CA VAL A 240 4.14 29.98 4.50
C VAL A 240 5.32 30.23 5.43
N MET A 241 6.31 29.32 5.45
CA MET A 241 7.52 29.48 6.24
C MET A 241 8.29 30.76 5.84
N ASN A 242 8.43 30.99 4.54
CA ASN A 242 9.08 32.21 4.04
C ASN A 242 8.29 33.49 4.35
N ALA A 243 6.95 33.44 4.32
CA ALA A 243 6.11 34.58 4.69
C ALA A 243 6.26 34.94 6.18
N ILE A 244 6.29 33.93 7.05
CA ILE A 244 6.53 34.12 8.49
C ILE A 244 7.92 34.70 8.75
N ASN A 245 8.97 34.15 8.13
CA ASN A 245 10.33 34.66 8.27
C ASN A 245 10.49 36.09 7.76
N LYS A 246 9.83 36.48 6.67
CA LYS A 246 9.85 37.86 6.15
C LYS A 246 9.16 38.85 7.08
N ALA A 247 8.05 38.43 7.72
CA ALA A 247 7.26 39.29 8.59
C ALA A 247 8.00 39.60 9.91
N HIS A 248 8.84 38.69 10.39
CA HIS A 248 9.41 38.76 11.75
C HIS A 248 10.94 38.91 11.83
N GLN A 249 11.63 39.07 10.72
CA GLN A 249 13.10 39.32 10.60
C GLN A 249 14.02 38.33 11.34
N ASP A 250 13.48 37.46 12.17
CA ASP A 250 14.22 36.43 12.90
C ASP A 250 14.11 35.08 12.18
N THR A 251 15.21 34.34 12.15
CA THR A 251 15.23 33.00 11.58
C THR A 251 14.56 32.06 12.56
N ILE A 252 13.31 31.69 12.30
CA ILE A 252 12.59 30.76 13.13
C ILE A 252 13.07 29.34 12.81
N ASP A 253 13.46 28.61 13.84
CA ASP A 253 13.82 27.19 13.72
C ASP A 253 12.54 26.34 13.64
N PHE A 254 12.08 26.06 12.41
CA PHE A 254 10.89 25.25 12.16
C PHE A 254 11.07 23.78 12.55
N ASP A 255 12.29 23.28 12.68
CA ASP A 255 12.56 21.89 13.06
C ASP A 255 12.15 21.61 14.51
N HIS A 256 12.23 22.62 15.37
CA HIS A 256 11.86 22.54 16.79
C HIS A 256 10.45 23.07 17.10
N THR A 257 9.80 23.75 16.17
CA THR A 257 8.43 24.26 16.29
C THR A 257 7.46 23.41 15.47
N ASN A 258 6.17 23.51 15.76
CA ASN A 258 5.12 22.88 14.95
C ASN A 258 4.32 23.93 14.15
N MET A 259 4.91 25.09 13.88
CA MET A 259 4.24 26.18 13.17
C MET A 259 3.84 25.83 11.75
N ASP A 260 4.58 24.93 11.13
CA ASP A 260 4.35 24.43 9.77
C ASP A 260 3.36 23.26 9.73
N LYS A 261 2.80 22.85 10.88
CA LYS A 261 1.97 21.64 10.96
C LYS A 261 0.53 21.95 11.29
N PHE A 262 -0.36 21.40 10.48
CA PHE A 262 -1.78 21.51 10.63
C PHE A 262 -2.41 20.13 10.76
N LYS A 263 -3.43 20.03 11.60
CA LYS A 263 -4.34 18.90 11.62
C LYS A 263 -5.33 19.12 10.48
N ASP A 264 -5.31 18.24 9.49
CA ASP A 264 -6.17 18.30 8.32
C ASP A 264 -7.28 17.25 8.43
N THR A 265 -8.52 17.69 8.33
CA THR A 265 -9.68 16.80 8.15
C THR A 265 -10.24 17.09 6.77
N HIS A 266 -10.38 16.06 5.95
CA HIS A 266 -10.81 16.23 4.56
C HIS A 266 -11.94 15.28 4.18
N LEU A 267 -12.77 15.77 3.30
CA LEU A 267 -13.80 15.03 2.58
C LEU A 267 -13.54 15.24 1.08
N GLN A 268 -13.39 14.16 0.34
CA GLN A 268 -13.23 14.19 -1.11
C GLN A 268 -14.34 13.34 -1.72
N VAL A 269 -14.98 13.85 -2.74
CA VAL A 269 -16.01 13.13 -3.49
C VAL A 269 -15.70 13.24 -4.96
N PHE A 270 -15.54 12.09 -5.60
CA PHE A 270 -15.18 11.99 -7.01
C PHE A 270 -16.13 11.08 -7.76
N ASN A 271 -16.35 11.40 -9.01
CA ASN A 271 -16.97 10.53 -9.98
C ASN A 271 -16.10 10.48 -11.22
N ASN A 272 -15.73 9.29 -11.65
CA ASN A 272 -14.91 9.06 -12.82
C ASN A 272 -15.68 8.27 -13.86
N ILE A 273 -15.52 8.62 -15.12
CA ILE A 273 -16.07 7.87 -16.25
C ILE A 273 -15.26 8.10 -17.52
N MET A 274 -14.94 7.03 -18.21
CA MET A 274 -14.34 7.04 -19.53
C MET A 274 -15.44 7.32 -20.58
N LEU A 275 -15.41 8.52 -21.18
CA LEU A 275 -16.37 8.88 -22.23
C LEU A 275 -16.06 8.17 -23.54
N PHE A 276 -14.78 8.14 -23.92
CA PHE A 276 -14.24 7.43 -25.07
C PHE A 276 -13.05 6.61 -24.60
N ASP A 277 -12.60 5.64 -25.37
CA ASP A 277 -11.46 4.78 -25.00
C ASP A 277 -10.17 5.56 -24.75
N TRP A 278 -10.10 6.81 -25.24
CA TRP A 278 -8.94 7.71 -25.12
C TRP A 278 -9.19 8.95 -24.24
N ILE A 279 -10.41 9.13 -23.69
CA ILE A 279 -10.73 10.22 -22.74
C ILE A 279 -11.38 9.65 -21.49
N ASP A 280 -10.76 9.87 -20.35
CA ASP A 280 -11.29 9.62 -19.00
C ASP A 280 -11.51 10.94 -18.28
N ILE A 281 -12.67 11.14 -17.68
CA ILE A 281 -13.04 12.37 -17.00
C ILE A 281 -13.37 12.06 -15.54
N GLU A 282 -12.69 12.76 -14.65
CA GLU A 282 -12.96 12.76 -13.22
C GLU A 282 -13.53 14.13 -12.82
N THR A 283 -14.63 14.11 -12.09
CA THR A 283 -15.25 15.32 -11.54
C THR A 283 -15.54 15.12 -10.07
N GLY A 284 -15.42 16.18 -9.29
CA GLY A 284 -15.67 16.08 -7.88
C GLY A 284 -15.50 17.37 -7.12
N PHE A 285 -15.39 17.23 -5.82
CA PHE A 285 -15.01 18.33 -4.93
C PHE A 285 -14.18 17.83 -3.76
N ILE A 286 -13.38 18.72 -3.23
CA ILE A 286 -12.55 18.50 -2.06
C ILE A 286 -12.92 19.55 -1.01
N PHE A 287 -13.15 19.10 0.22
CA PHE A 287 -13.33 19.95 1.38
C PHE A 287 -12.23 19.67 2.39
N HIS A 288 -11.53 20.70 2.85
CA HIS A 288 -10.52 20.63 3.89
C HIS A 288 -10.93 21.54 5.06
N ARG A 289 -10.74 21.01 6.27
CA ARG A 289 -10.73 21.79 7.49
C ARG A 289 -9.39 21.60 8.17
N ARG A 290 -8.63 22.66 8.28
CA ARG A 290 -7.28 22.66 8.83
C ARG A 290 -7.21 23.46 10.09
N SER A 291 -6.54 22.92 11.10
CA SER A 291 -6.34 23.55 12.39
C SER A 291 -4.87 23.47 12.76
N ALA A 292 -4.27 24.59 13.15
CA ALA A 292 -2.88 24.62 13.58
C ALA A 292 -2.68 23.72 14.81
N ILE A 293 -1.54 23.02 14.86
CA ILE A 293 -1.17 22.19 16.01
C ILE A 293 -0.74 23.06 17.17
N ASP A 294 0.06 24.08 16.91
CA ASP A 294 0.47 25.07 17.90
C ASP A 294 -0.29 26.37 17.70
N LYS A 295 -1.49 26.41 18.29
CA LYS A 295 -2.42 27.55 18.15
C LYS A 295 -1.87 28.82 18.81
N ALA A 296 -1.24 28.68 19.98
CA ALA A 296 -0.75 29.84 20.72
C ALA A 296 0.40 30.53 19.98
N LEU A 297 1.27 29.73 19.38
CA LEU A 297 2.40 30.25 18.61
C LEU A 297 1.92 30.92 17.32
N MET A 298 0.96 30.30 16.59
CA MET A 298 0.37 30.90 15.38
C MET A 298 -0.33 32.22 15.67
N ASP A 299 -1.10 32.28 16.75
CA ASP A 299 -1.79 33.51 17.17
C ASP A 299 -0.80 34.64 17.50
N SER A 300 0.32 34.33 18.17
CA SER A 300 1.37 35.30 18.49
C SER A 300 2.03 35.94 17.25
N TYR A 301 2.00 35.23 16.12
CA TYR A 301 2.51 35.74 14.84
C TYR A 301 1.40 36.31 13.91
N GLY A 302 0.17 36.42 14.42
CA GLY A 302 -0.96 36.93 13.64
C GLY A 302 -1.36 36.04 12.46
N MET A 303 -1.04 34.72 12.54
CA MET A 303 -1.37 33.76 11.50
C MET A 303 -2.69 33.06 11.79
N PRO A 304 -3.46 32.67 10.74
CA PRO A 304 -4.72 31.95 10.92
C PRO A 304 -4.53 30.62 11.67
N ILE A 305 -5.34 30.43 12.72
CA ILE A 305 -5.33 29.21 13.54
C ILE A 305 -6.11 28.08 12.88
N ASP A 306 -7.26 28.41 12.34
CA ASP A 306 -8.16 27.48 11.66
C ASP A 306 -8.54 28.06 10.30
N TYR A 307 -8.64 27.23 9.29
CA TYR A 307 -9.17 27.64 7.98
C TYR A 307 -9.82 26.47 7.25
N ARG A 308 -10.71 26.80 6.34
CA ARG A 308 -11.48 25.87 5.54
C ARG A 308 -11.29 26.13 4.06
N SER A 309 -11.33 25.07 3.27
CA SER A 309 -11.26 25.14 1.82
C SER A 309 -12.33 24.26 1.22
N PHE A 310 -13.11 24.79 0.31
CA PHE A 310 -14.02 24.04 -0.53
C PHE A 310 -13.63 24.26 -1.99
N ALA A 311 -13.33 23.18 -2.71
CA ALA A 311 -12.86 23.26 -4.08
C ALA A 311 -13.50 22.20 -4.96
N PRO A 312 -14.39 22.55 -5.89
CA PRO A 312 -14.75 21.70 -7.01
C PRO A 312 -13.54 21.48 -7.91
N MET A 313 -13.46 20.29 -8.48
CA MET A 313 -12.38 19.88 -9.38
C MET A 313 -12.89 19.13 -10.61
N ILE A 314 -12.13 19.24 -11.69
CA ILE A 314 -12.31 18.47 -12.90
C ILE A 314 -10.94 18.00 -13.38
N GLY A 315 -10.82 16.70 -13.63
CA GLY A 315 -9.63 16.08 -14.22
C GLY A 315 -9.99 15.46 -15.56
N VAL A 316 -9.11 15.62 -16.51
CA VAL A 316 -9.22 15.00 -17.85
C VAL A 316 -7.95 14.23 -18.13
N LYS A 317 -8.09 12.92 -18.35
CA LYS A 317 -6.99 12.06 -18.76
C LYS A 317 -7.14 11.69 -20.23
N LEU A 318 -6.11 11.96 -20.98
CA LEU A 318 -6.04 11.69 -22.40
C LEU A 318 -5.08 10.54 -22.66
N LEU A 319 -5.54 9.54 -23.41
CA LEU A 319 -4.81 8.34 -23.86
C LEU A 319 -4.86 8.23 -25.39
N PRO A 320 -4.23 9.16 -26.14
CA PRO A 320 -4.42 9.25 -27.59
C PRO A 320 -4.04 7.97 -28.34
N TRP A 321 -3.10 7.20 -27.80
CA TRP A 321 -2.63 5.92 -28.36
C TRP A 321 -2.97 4.72 -27.47
N LEU A 322 -3.95 4.89 -26.59
CA LEU A 322 -4.33 3.89 -25.58
C LEU A 322 -3.10 3.45 -24.75
N ASP A 323 -2.92 2.16 -24.55
CA ASP A 323 -1.83 1.61 -23.74
C ASP A 323 -0.43 1.71 -24.36
N LYS A 324 -0.32 2.15 -25.64
CA LYS A 324 0.94 2.14 -26.40
C LYS A 324 1.66 3.47 -26.41
N GLY A 325 1.01 4.52 -25.98
CA GLY A 325 1.55 5.89 -26.08
C GLY A 325 1.63 6.63 -24.75
N PRO A 326 1.99 7.92 -24.82
CA PRO A 326 1.96 8.78 -23.67
C PRO A 326 0.53 9.04 -23.19
N MET A 327 0.39 9.17 -21.88
CA MET A 327 -0.80 9.61 -21.17
C MET A 327 -0.59 11.04 -20.74
N LEU A 328 -1.58 11.88 -20.92
CA LEU A 328 -1.63 13.26 -20.45
C LEU A 328 -2.79 13.40 -19.48
N SER A 329 -2.57 13.92 -18.27
CA SER A 329 -3.64 14.37 -17.38
C SER A 329 -3.60 15.86 -17.19
N ILE A 330 -4.76 16.47 -17.14
CA ILE A 330 -4.98 17.89 -16.86
C ILE A 330 -6.01 17.96 -15.75
N ASP A 331 -5.61 18.46 -14.62
CA ASP A 331 -6.45 18.61 -13.44
C ASP A 331 -6.62 20.09 -13.13
N PHE A 332 -7.85 20.52 -12.94
CA PHE A 332 -8.22 21.87 -12.56
C PHE A 332 -9.00 21.84 -11.26
N GLU A 333 -8.61 22.68 -10.31
CA GLU A 333 -9.24 22.81 -9.02
C GLU A 333 -9.50 24.31 -8.74
N ARG A 334 -10.73 24.62 -8.32
CA ARG A 334 -11.13 25.97 -7.96
C ARG A 334 -11.56 26.06 -6.52
N GLY A 335 -10.76 26.70 -5.66
CA GLY A 335 -11.19 27.10 -4.33
C GLY A 335 -12.22 28.23 -4.42
N ILE A 336 -13.37 28.09 -3.77
CA ILE A 336 -14.44 29.08 -3.79
C ILE A 336 -14.64 29.61 -2.37
N LYS A 337 -14.39 30.90 -2.19
CA LYS A 337 -14.61 31.61 -0.93
C LYS A 337 -16.09 31.68 -0.58
N ASP A 338 -16.39 31.70 0.71
CA ASP A 338 -17.75 31.82 1.29
C ASP A 338 -18.70 30.63 1.00
N VAL A 339 -18.30 29.65 0.20
CA VAL A 339 -19.04 28.39 -0.01
C VAL A 339 -18.61 27.38 1.03
N ALA A 340 -19.54 26.80 1.78
CA ALA A 340 -19.29 25.89 2.90
C ALA A 340 -18.33 26.47 3.96
N ASP A 341 -18.42 27.76 4.22
CA ASP A 341 -17.54 28.56 5.09
C ASP A 341 -16.06 28.48 4.65
N SER A 342 -15.79 28.42 3.35
CA SER A 342 -14.43 28.44 2.82
C SER A 342 -13.79 29.81 2.95
N ASP A 343 -12.56 29.84 3.44
CA ASP A 343 -11.73 31.03 3.59
C ASP A 343 -10.81 31.26 2.36
N MET A 344 -10.86 30.36 1.37
CA MET A 344 -9.89 30.25 0.29
C MET A 344 -10.49 30.61 -1.07
N ASP A 345 -9.78 31.46 -1.84
CA ASP A 345 -10.05 31.70 -3.27
C ASP A 345 -8.76 31.41 -4.05
N TYR A 346 -8.79 30.41 -4.93
CA TYR A 346 -7.66 30.02 -5.74
C TYR A 346 -8.10 29.24 -6.99
N GLU A 347 -7.24 29.23 -7.98
CA GLU A 347 -7.34 28.38 -9.16
C GLU A 347 -6.02 27.63 -9.34
N LEU A 348 -6.07 26.29 -9.26
CA LEU A 348 -4.93 25.41 -9.40
C LEU A 348 -5.06 24.62 -10.71
N TRP A 349 -3.98 24.59 -11.46
CA TRP A 349 -3.82 23.75 -12.63
C TRP A 349 -2.67 22.79 -12.42
N GLU A 350 -2.89 21.53 -12.70
CA GLU A 350 -1.86 20.48 -12.73
C GLU A 350 -1.90 19.79 -14.09
N ILE A 351 -0.73 19.64 -14.70
CA ILE A 351 -0.59 18.98 -15.99
C ILE A 351 0.52 17.94 -15.86
N ASP A 352 0.19 16.69 -16.07
CA ASP A 352 1.12 15.57 -15.98
C ASP A 352 1.12 14.77 -17.27
N ALA A 353 2.32 14.44 -17.73
CA ALA A 353 2.55 13.56 -18.86
C ALA A 353 3.37 12.35 -18.43
N SER A 354 2.94 11.17 -18.78
CA SER A 354 3.69 9.95 -18.51
C SER A 354 3.70 9.02 -19.71
N TRP A 355 4.83 8.40 -19.95
CA TRP A 355 5.00 7.44 -21.03
C TRP A 355 5.84 6.24 -20.59
N LYS A 356 5.24 5.05 -20.70
CA LYS A 356 5.91 3.79 -20.43
C LYS A 356 6.17 3.06 -21.74
N HIS A 357 7.42 3.00 -22.15
CA HIS A 357 7.82 2.34 -23.38
C HIS A 357 8.61 1.07 -23.09
N LYS A 358 8.13 -0.05 -23.65
CA LYS A 358 8.83 -1.34 -23.56
C LYS A 358 9.90 -1.41 -24.64
N MET A 359 11.16 -1.53 -24.23
CA MET A 359 12.30 -1.70 -25.10
C MET A 359 12.69 -3.17 -25.23
N PRO A 360 13.37 -3.57 -26.30
CA PRO A 360 13.91 -4.93 -26.44
C PRO A 360 14.79 -5.32 -25.24
N GLY A 361 14.77 -6.60 -24.86
CA GLY A 361 15.57 -7.10 -23.74
C GLY A 361 14.98 -6.86 -22.35
N LEU A 362 13.65 -6.86 -22.22
CA LEU A 362 12.92 -6.67 -20.95
C LEU A 362 13.16 -5.32 -20.26
N ARG A 363 13.65 -4.33 -20.98
CA ARG A 363 13.87 -2.99 -20.45
C ARG A 363 12.61 -2.14 -20.56
N LEU A 364 12.35 -1.35 -19.53
CA LEU A 364 11.24 -0.41 -19.49
C LEU A 364 11.79 1.02 -19.39
N LEU A 365 11.44 1.86 -20.35
CA LEU A 365 11.66 3.30 -20.25
C LEU A 365 10.39 3.92 -19.67
N ASN A 366 10.51 4.62 -18.55
CA ASN A 366 9.44 5.37 -17.92
C ASN A 366 9.83 6.85 -17.91
N LEU A 367 9.13 7.66 -18.70
CA LEU A 367 9.28 9.10 -18.74
C LEU A 367 8.09 9.75 -18.08
N ARG A 368 8.35 10.71 -17.20
CA ARG A 368 7.33 11.54 -16.56
C ARG A 368 7.76 12.99 -16.59
N ALA A 369 6.80 13.87 -16.84
CA ALA A 369 6.96 15.31 -16.76
C ALA A 369 5.66 15.90 -16.24
N GLY A 370 5.74 16.85 -15.33
CA GLY A 370 4.58 17.52 -14.80
C GLY A 370 4.86 18.96 -14.44
N CYS A 371 3.82 19.77 -14.43
CA CYS A 371 3.86 21.14 -13.95
C CYS A 371 2.54 21.49 -13.26
N GLY A 372 2.61 22.33 -12.24
CA GLY A 372 1.46 22.89 -11.56
C GLY A 372 1.66 24.38 -11.33
N PHE A 373 0.59 25.14 -11.47
CA PHE A 373 0.60 26.58 -11.27
C PHE A 373 -0.76 27.09 -10.82
N TYR A 374 -0.72 28.25 -10.19
CA TYR A 374 -1.93 28.98 -9.79
C TYR A 374 -2.16 30.14 -10.75
N THR A 375 -3.37 30.25 -11.31
CA THR A 375 -3.80 31.43 -12.09
C THR A 375 -4.45 32.47 -11.18
N ASN A 376 -5.03 32.08 -10.06
CA ASN A 376 -5.49 32.94 -8.98
C ASN A 376 -5.04 32.39 -7.64
N LYS A 377 -4.64 33.25 -6.70
CA LYS A 377 -4.22 32.88 -5.36
C LYS A 377 -4.30 34.07 -4.42
N GLU A 378 -5.37 34.15 -3.66
CA GLU A 378 -5.56 35.24 -2.68
C GLU A 378 -4.99 34.92 -1.29
N ASN A 379 -4.79 33.63 -0.96
CA ASN A 379 -4.39 33.23 0.37
C ASN A 379 -3.02 32.51 0.40
N LEU A 380 -2.22 32.81 1.44
CA LEU A 380 -0.90 32.22 1.66
C LEU A 380 -0.96 30.70 2.03
N PHE A 381 -2.11 30.26 2.59
CA PHE A 381 -2.31 28.88 3.06
C PHE A 381 -2.88 27.95 1.99
N VAL A 382 -2.97 28.41 0.76
CA VAL A 382 -3.28 27.52 -0.36
C VAL A 382 -2.18 26.48 -0.43
N ASP A 383 -2.57 25.23 -0.39
CA ASP A 383 -1.66 24.13 -0.62
C ASP A 383 -1.05 24.30 -2.02
N PHE A 384 0.20 24.72 -2.05
CA PHE A 384 0.97 24.46 -3.26
C PHE A 384 0.95 22.97 -3.44
N ALA A 385 0.43 22.54 -4.56
CA ALA A 385 0.43 21.17 -4.90
C ALA A 385 1.77 20.54 -4.56
N ASN A 386 1.79 19.69 -3.57
CA ASN A 386 2.63 18.56 -3.70
C ASN A 386 2.10 17.92 -4.97
N PHE A 387 2.77 18.14 -6.10
CA PHE A 387 2.51 17.41 -7.31
C PHE A 387 2.16 16.01 -6.87
N ARG A 388 1.11 15.42 -7.42
CA ARG A 388 0.69 14.06 -7.07
C ARG A 388 1.88 13.14 -7.29
N ASP A 389 2.84 13.20 -6.38
CA ASP A 389 3.89 12.22 -6.25
C ASP A 389 3.18 10.94 -5.84
N GLU A 390 2.86 10.13 -6.82
CA GLU A 390 2.69 8.70 -6.57
C GLU A 390 3.99 8.30 -5.90
N ASN A 391 3.92 8.14 -4.58
CA ASN A 391 5.04 7.78 -3.74
C ASN A 391 5.90 6.74 -4.42
N LEU A 392 7.10 7.16 -4.77
CA LEU A 392 8.19 6.28 -5.16
C LEU A 392 8.50 5.30 -4.03
#